data_ddc6e2155e60df6240eeabed656ac62f
#
_entry.id   ddc6e2155e60df6240eeabed656ac62f
#
_cell.length_a   1.000
_cell.length_b   1.000
_cell.length_c   1.000
_cell.angle_alpha   90.00
_cell.angle_beta   90.00
_cell.angle_gamma   90.00
#
_symmetry.space_group_name_H-M   'P 1'
#
loop_
_entity.id
_entity.type
_entity.pdbx_description
1 polymer ?
#
loop_
_entity_poly.entity_id
_entity_poly.type
_entity_poly.pdbx_seq_one_letter_code
_entity_poly.pdbx_strand_id
1 'polypeptide(L)'
;MYLADYVEAASGTGIVHSAPAYGVDDFVSCKKHGMTNDEILNPVQGNGVYADWLPLFGGLFIWKAQPKIVDTLRVAGALYAVGKMTHSYMHCWRHKTPLIYRATAQWFVRMDKPDADTKGVLGEPACAQTLREAALKGVDSTKFFPSWGYNRLHAMIENRPDWCISRQRNWGVPLPFFMNKATGELHPRTLEIMEEVAKRVEKEGIEAWVKAKPEEFLAADEVSQYVKTSDILDVWFDSGYTHFTVMRGSH
;
A
#
# COMPACT_ATOMS: atom_id res chain seq x y z
N MET A 1 -9.82 25.95 -6.64
CA MET A 1 -9.84 25.36 -8.00
C MET A 1 -8.43 25.44 -8.53
N TYR A 2 -7.89 24.36 -9.08
CA TYR A 2 -6.50 24.26 -9.58
C TYR A 2 -6.52 23.90 -11.06
N LEU A 3 -5.47 24.27 -11.78
CA LEU A 3 -5.24 23.84 -13.16
C LEU A 3 -4.57 22.44 -13.14
N ALA A 4 -4.99 21.56 -14.05
CA ALA A 4 -4.41 20.24 -14.20
C ALA A 4 -4.32 19.88 -15.69
N ASP A 5 -3.19 19.28 -16.08
CA ASP A 5 -2.87 19.00 -17.49
C ASP A 5 -3.76 17.89 -18.09
N TYR A 6 -4.38 17.06 -17.24
CA TYR A 6 -5.31 16.01 -17.67
C TYR A 6 -6.75 16.47 -17.86
N VAL A 7 -7.04 17.76 -17.66
CA VAL A 7 -8.38 18.33 -17.85
C VAL A 7 -8.49 19.00 -19.20
N GLU A 8 -9.39 18.49 -20.04
CA GLU A 8 -9.64 19.02 -21.39
C GLU A 8 -10.88 19.90 -21.39
N ALA A 9 -10.73 21.16 -21.84
CA ALA A 9 -11.85 22.10 -21.93
C ALA A 9 -12.92 21.68 -22.96
N ALA A 10 -12.54 20.85 -23.93
CA ALA A 10 -13.44 20.31 -24.96
C ALA A 10 -14.25 19.09 -24.48
N SER A 11 -13.95 18.53 -23.32
CA SER A 11 -14.62 17.37 -22.74
C SER A 11 -15.50 17.80 -21.56
N GLY A 12 -16.81 17.57 -21.65
CA GLY A 12 -17.76 17.92 -20.60
C GLY A 12 -17.81 19.44 -20.35
N THR A 13 -17.59 19.83 -19.08
CA THR A 13 -17.59 21.24 -18.65
C THR A 13 -16.18 21.83 -18.55
N GLY A 14 -15.13 21.06 -18.70
CA GLY A 14 -13.76 21.46 -18.36
C GLY A 14 -13.51 21.62 -16.86
N ILE A 15 -14.46 21.21 -16.01
CA ILE A 15 -14.34 21.24 -14.54
C ILE A 15 -14.47 19.81 -14.04
N VAL A 16 -13.44 19.33 -13.33
CA VAL A 16 -13.37 17.95 -12.80
C VAL A 16 -13.41 17.98 -11.29
N HIS A 17 -14.20 17.10 -10.69
CA HIS A 17 -14.15 16.82 -9.27
C HIS A 17 -12.93 15.95 -8.97
N SER A 18 -12.10 16.36 -8.00
CA SER A 18 -10.92 15.60 -7.58
C SER A 18 -11.18 14.85 -6.30
N ALA A 19 -10.87 13.55 -6.31
CA ALA A 19 -11.00 12.64 -5.17
C ALA A 19 -9.67 11.90 -4.91
N PRO A 20 -8.74 12.52 -4.18
CA PRO A 20 -7.36 12.02 -4.02
C PRO A 20 -7.25 10.66 -3.35
N ALA A 21 -8.26 10.20 -2.62
CA ALA A 21 -8.29 8.85 -2.08
C ALA A 21 -8.67 7.78 -3.12
N TYR A 22 -9.17 8.16 -4.31
CA TYR A 22 -9.78 7.24 -5.27
C TYR A 22 -9.24 7.38 -6.70
N GLY A 23 -8.39 8.36 -6.98
CA GLY A 23 -7.76 8.59 -8.27
C GLY A 23 -6.29 8.93 -8.13
N VAL A 24 -5.43 8.30 -8.96
CA VAL A 24 -3.97 8.55 -8.92
C VAL A 24 -3.67 9.97 -9.39
N ASP A 25 -4.27 10.41 -10.49
CA ASP A 25 -4.07 11.77 -11.02
C ASP A 25 -4.59 12.82 -10.05
N ASP A 26 -5.73 12.56 -9.41
CA ASP A 26 -6.29 13.41 -8.36
C ASP A 26 -5.33 13.51 -7.17
N PHE A 27 -4.79 12.38 -6.73
CA PHE A 27 -3.82 12.34 -5.64
C PHE A 27 -2.57 13.16 -5.97
N VAL A 28 -1.97 12.92 -7.12
CA VAL A 28 -0.77 13.64 -7.58
C VAL A 28 -1.04 15.14 -7.70
N SER A 29 -2.16 15.53 -8.30
CA SER A 29 -2.58 16.92 -8.43
C SER A 29 -2.77 17.59 -7.07
N CYS A 30 -3.51 16.97 -6.16
CA CYS A 30 -3.75 17.50 -4.81
C CYS A 30 -2.44 17.65 -4.03
N LYS A 31 -1.53 16.66 -4.09
CA LYS A 31 -0.20 16.74 -3.46
C LYS A 31 0.65 17.86 -4.03
N LYS A 32 0.65 18.04 -5.35
CA LYS A 32 1.35 19.14 -6.04
C LYS A 32 0.89 20.53 -5.55
N HIS A 33 -0.38 20.63 -5.13
CA HIS A 33 -0.97 21.86 -4.61
C HIS A 33 -0.95 21.96 -3.08
N GLY A 34 -0.15 21.13 -2.40
CA GLY A 34 0.16 21.24 -0.99
C GLY A 34 -0.77 20.48 -0.03
N MET A 35 -1.75 19.70 -0.54
CA MET A 35 -2.61 18.88 0.33
C MET A 35 -1.78 17.84 1.09
N THR A 36 -1.95 17.79 2.40
CA THR A 36 -1.32 16.77 3.26
C THR A 36 -2.08 15.45 3.22
N ASN A 37 -1.49 14.37 3.73
CA ASN A 37 -2.20 13.07 3.78
C ASN A 37 -3.40 13.11 4.73
N ASP A 38 -3.30 13.87 5.81
CA ASP A 38 -4.34 13.98 6.84
C ASP A 38 -5.58 14.74 6.36
N GLU A 39 -5.42 15.59 5.33
CA GLU A 39 -6.52 16.30 4.69
C GLU A 39 -7.29 15.45 3.68
N ILE A 40 -6.76 14.29 3.30
CA ILE A 40 -7.40 13.40 2.33
C ILE A 40 -8.56 12.64 2.96
N LEU A 41 -9.77 13.00 2.58
CA LEU A 41 -10.97 12.29 3.01
C LEU A 41 -11.06 10.93 2.31
N ASN A 42 -11.14 9.87 3.12
CA ASN A 42 -11.29 8.49 2.65
C ASN A 42 -12.49 7.82 3.32
N PRO A 43 -13.72 8.20 2.95
CA PRO A 43 -14.92 7.72 3.62
C PRO A 43 -15.33 6.29 3.29
N VAL A 44 -14.75 5.64 2.29
CA VAL A 44 -15.08 4.26 1.95
C VAL A 44 -14.20 3.29 2.73
N GLN A 45 -14.82 2.42 3.51
CA GLN A 45 -14.15 1.39 4.27
C GLN A 45 -13.71 0.20 3.40
N GLY A 46 -12.91 -0.70 3.96
CA GLY A 46 -12.38 -1.88 3.24
C GLY A 46 -13.45 -2.86 2.73
N ASN A 47 -14.65 -2.84 3.33
CA ASN A 47 -15.81 -3.62 2.91
C ASN A 47 -16.68 -2.93 1.84
N GLY A 48 -16.28 -1.75 1.36
CA GLY A 48 -17.02 -0.96 0.38
C GLY A 48 -18.22 -0.20 0.94
N VAL A 49 -18.32 -0.06 2.27
CA VAL A 49 -19.37 0.70 2.94
C VAL A 49 -18.84 2.08 3.33
N TYR A 50 -19.65 3.10 3.18
CA TYR A 50 -19.29 4.43 3.68
C TYR A 50 -19.22 4.42 5.21
N ALA A 51 -18.20 5.08 5.75
CA ALA A 51 -18.00 5.21 7.18
C ALA A 51 -19.17 5.93 7.84
N ASP A 52 -19.54 5.52 9.05
CA ASP A 52 -20.75 6.03 9.75
C ASP A 52 -20.70 7.53 10.02
N TRP A 53 -19.50 8.10 10.13
CA TRP A 53 -19.32 9.54 10.31
C TRP A 53 -19.63 10.37 9.05
N LEU A 54 -19.79 9.75 7.88
CA LEU A 54 -20.09 10.47 6.64
C LEU A 54 -21.55 10.94 6.65
N PRO A 55 -21.81 12.25 6.59
CA PRO A 55 -23.17 12.76 6.54
C PRO A 55 -23.94 12.20 5.33
N LEU A 56 -25.23 11.97 5.47
CA LEU A 56 -26.17 11.54 4.44
C LEU A 56 -25.98 10.11 3.90
N PHE A 57 -24.76 9.58 3.85
CA PHE A 57 -24.42 8.32 3.15
C PHE A 57 -23.75 7.28 4.05
N GLY A 58 -23.43 7.59 5.31
CA GLY A 58 -22.84 6.65 6.27
C GLY A 58 -23.61 5.34 6.34
N GLY A 59 -22.90 4.22 6.44
CA GLY A 59 -23.48 2.88 6.48
C GLY A 59 -24.00 2.34 5.14
N LEU A 60 -23.98 3.12 4.05
CA LEU A 60 -24.42 2.65 2.73
C LEU A 60 -23.29 1.97 1.97
N PHE A 61 -23.62 0.86 1.30
CA PHE A 61 -22.72 0.22 0.36
C PHE A 61 -22.59 1.05 -0.92
N ILE A 62 -21.36 1.33 -1.36
CA ILE A 62 -21.05 2.28 -2.44
C ILE A 62 -21.84 2.03 -3.72
N TRP A 63 -21.99 0.77 -4.14
CA TRP A 63 -22.73 0.43 -5.37
C TRP A 63 -24.23 0.65 -5.25
N LYS A 64 -24.77 0.75 -4.03
CA LYS A 64 -26.18 1.05 -3.75
C LYS A 64 -26.41 2.53 -3.45
N ALA A 65 -25.37 3.29 -3.21
CA ALA A 65 -25.49 4.71 -2.83
C ALA A 65 -25.79 5.63 -4.02
N GLN A 66 -25.41 5.24 -5.25
CA GLN A 66 -25.48 6.10 -6.43
C GLN A 66 -26.88 6.71 -6.68
N PRO A 67 -27.99 5.97 -6.66
CA PRO A 67 -29.31 6.58 -6.81
C PRO A 67 -29.63 7.62 -5.74
N LYS A 68 -29.27 7.32 -4.47
CA LYS A 68 -29.48 8.24 -3.36
C LYS A 68 -28.66 9.52 -3.47
N ILE A 69 -27.43 9.41 -4.00
CA ILE A 69 -26.58 10.59 -4.29
C ILE A 69 -27.24 11.48 -5.33
N VAL A 70 -27.71 10.89 -6.43
CA VAL A 70 -28.40 11.63 -7.50
C VAL A 70 -29.66 12.32 -6.96
N ASP A 71 -30.46 11.62 -6.14
CA ASP A 71 -31.67 12.19 -5.54
C ASP A 71 -31.35 13.31 -4.55
N THR A 72 -30.31 13.14 -3.75
CA THR A 72 -29.85 14.18 -2.81
C THR A 72 -29.43 15.46 -3.57
N LEU A 73 -28.67 15.32 -4.66
CA LEU A 73 -28.29 16.44 -5.52
C LEU A 73 -29.49 17.12 -6.16
N ARG A 74 -30.51 16.34 -6.58
CA ARG A 74 -31.76 16.86 -7.15
C ARG A 74 -32.53 17.68 -6.12
N VAL A 75 -32.69 17.16 -4.91
CA VAL A 75 -33.40 17.84 -3.82
C VAL A 75 -32.65 19.14 -3.43
N ALA A 76 -31.32 19.10 -3.41
CA ALA A 76 -30.52 20.29 -3.11
C ALA A 76 -30.46 21.33 -4.25
N GLY A 77 -31.09 21.07 -5.41
CA GLY A 77 -31.02 21.95 -6.59
C GLY A 77 -29.63 22.01 -7.24
N ALA A 78 -28.76 21.08 -6.92
CA ALA A 78 -27.35 21.02 -7.39
C ALA A 78 -27.12 20.03 -8.55
N LEU A 79 -28.14 19.26 -8.96
CA LEU A 79 -28.05 18.34 -10.07
C LEU A 79 -28.24 19.11 -11.40
N TYR A 80 -27.15 19.23 -12.18
CA TYR A 80 -27.21 19.82 -13.50
C TYR A 80 -27.85 18.88 -14.54
N ALA A 81 -27.28 17.67 -14.66
CA ALA A 81 -27.78 16.65 -15.56
C ALA A 81 -27.35 15.25 -15.07
N VAL A 82 -28.09 14.24 -15.52
CA VAL A 82 -27.69 12.84 -15.33
C VAL A 82 -27.80 12.09 -16.64
N GLY A 83 -26.82 11.31 -16.98
CA GLY A 83 -26.79 10.47 -18.18
C GLY A 83 -26.25 9.08 -17.87
N LYS A 84 -26.46 8.16 -18.81
CA LYS A 84 -25.87 6.83 -18.76
C LYS A 84 -24.86 6.72 -19.89
N MET A 85 -23.69 6.17 -19.56
CA MET A 85 -22.66 5.84 -20.54
C MET A 85 -22.15 4.42 -20.31
N THR A 86 -21.77 3.76 -21.39
CA THR A 86 -21.11 2.46 -21.32
C THR A 86 -19.63 2.65 -21.59
N HIS A 87 -18.80 2.15 -20.70
CA HIS A 87 -17.35 2.22 -20.83
C HIS A 87 -16.70 0.97 -20.23
N SER A 88 -15.44 0.75 -20.56
CA SER A 88 -14.63 -0.31 -19.93
C SER A 88 -14.42 0.01 -18.47
N TYR A 89 -14.61 -0.97 -17.60
CA TYR A 89 -14.42 -0.81 -16.18
C TYR A 89 -13.60 -1.96 -15.61
N MET A 90 -12.74 -1.67 -14.64
CA MET A 90 -11.87 -2.68 -14.05
C MET A 90 -12.62 -3.64 -13.15
N HIS A 91 -12.34 -4.93 -13.35
CA HIS A 91 -12.89 -6.01 -12.56
C HIS A 91 -11.77 -6.84 -11.91
N CYS A 92 -12.04 -7.39 -10.75
CA CYS A 92 -11.16 -8.37 -10.12
C CYS A 92 -10.98 -9.56 -11.06
N TRP A 93 -9.75 -9.89 -11.44
CA TRP A 93 -9.47 -11.00 -12.33
C TRP A 93 -9.93 -12.36 -11.78
N ARG A 94 -9.98 -12.51 -10.44
CA ARG A 94 -10.42 -13.73 -9.77
C ARG A 94 -11.94 -13.80 -9.59
N HIS A 95 -12.54 -12.77 -8.99
CA HIS A 95 -13.97 -12.76 -8.65
C HIS A 95 -14.87 -12.18 -9.74
N LYS A 96 -14.29 -11.55 -10.76
CA LYS A 96 -15.02 -10.89 -11.86
C LYS A 96 -15.99 -9.79 -11.40
N THR A 97 -15.79 -9.27 -10.20
CA THR A 97 -16.56 -8.15 -9.64
C THR A 97 -15.88 -6.83 -9.90
N PRO A 98 -16.64 -5.72 -10.03
CA PRO A 98 -16.06 -4.39 -10.18
C PRO A 98 -15.13 -4.05 -9.02
N LEU A 99 -14.04 -3.36 -9.33
CA LEU A 99 -13.07 -2.85 -8.34
C LEU A 99 -13.27 -1.36 -8.15
N ILE A 100 -12.78 -0.84 -7.03
CA ILE A 100 -12.55 0.58 -6.81
C ILE A 100 -11.07 0.81 -6.50
N TYR A 101 -10.55 1.96 -6.93
CA TYR A 101 -9.32 2.47 -6.35
C TYR A 101 -9.63 3.03 -4.97
N ARG A 102 -8.75 2.82 -4.04
CA ARG A 102 -8.88 3.33 -2.68
C ARG A 102 -7.50 3.49 -2.07
N ALA A 103 -7.25 4.65 -1.47
CA ALA A 103 -6.05 4.84 -0.67
C ALA A 103 -6.09 3.89 0.54
N THR A 104 -5.00 3.15 0.75
CA THR A 104 -4.83 2.23 1.87
C THR A 104 -3.42 2.37 2.44
N ALA A 105 -3.27 2.20 3.75
CA ALA A 105 -1.96 2.07 4.35
C ALA A 105 -1.29 0.78 3.83
N GLN A 106 -0.04 0.89 3.42
CA GLN A 106 0.75 -0.22 2.88
C GLN A 106 2.19 -0.10 3.38
N TRP A 107 2.92 -1.21 3.31
CA TRP A 107 4.34 -1.26 3.64
C TRP A 107 5.18 -1.17 2.37
N PHE A 108 6.20 -0.31 2.42
CA PHE A 108 7.06 -0.05 1.27
C PHE A 108 8.54 -0.21 1.62
N VAL A 109 9.30 -0.80 0.70
CA VAL A 109 10.75 -0.67 0.67
C VAL A 109 11.09 0.58 -0.13
N ARG A 110 11.79 1.53 0.50
CA ARG A 110 12.19 2.78 -0.12
C ARG A 110 13.32 2.55 -1.11
N MET A 111 13.15 3.03 -2.34
CA MET A 111 14.15 2.90 -3.40
C MET A 111 15.25 3.95 -3.34
N ASP A 112 14.90 5.18 -2.95
CA ASP A 112 15.75 6.37 -3.11
C ASP A 112 16.23 6.99 -1.79
N LYS A 113 15.90 6.39 -0.65
CA LYS A 113 16.39 6.88 0.64
C LYS A 113 17.49 5.96 1.15
N PRO A 114 18.71 6.47 1.38
CA PRO A 114 19.78 5.68 1.99
C PRO A 114 19.37 5.30 3.42
N ASP A 115 19.85 4.16 3.85
CA ASP A 115 19.56 3.60 5.18
C ASP A 115 20.55 4.14 6.24
N ALA A 116 20.69 5.46 6.27
CA ALA A 116 21.63 6.13 7.16
C ALA A 116 21.22 6.03 8.66
N ASP A 117 19.94 5.73 8.93
CA ASP A 117 19.39 5.72 10.28
C ASP A 117 19.29 4.30 10.88
N THR A 118 19.42 3.26 10.09
CA THR A 118 19.50 1.90 10.60
C THR A 118 20.97 1.54 10.82
N LYS A 119 21.37 1.57 12.06
CA LYS A 119 22.51 0.74 12.50
C LYS A 119 22.15 -0.67 12.07
N GLY A 120 22.88 -1.19 11.09
CA GLY A 120 22.56 -2.44 10.41
C GLY A 120 22.01 -3.47 11.38
N VAL A 121 20.80 -3.93 11.14
CA VAL A 121 20.07 -4.88 12.00
C VAL A 121 20.88 -6.16 12.25
N LEU A 122 21.87 -6.41 11.42
CA LEU A 122 22.81 -7.53 11.48
C LEU A 122 24.26 -7.11 11.80
N GLY A 123 24.47 -5.88 12.32
CA GLY A 123 25.82 -5.38 12.65
C GLY A 123 26.61 -4.88 11.43
N GLU A 124 26.03 -4.87 10.24
CA GLU A 124 26.60 -4.26 9.06
C GLU A 124 26.54 -2.73 9.17
N PRO A 125 27.55 -2.00 8.69
CA PRO A 125 27.51 -0.55 8.69
C PRO A 125 26.33 -0.04 7.84
N ALA A 126 25.69 1.03 8.29
CA ALA A 126 24.61 1.70 7.55
C ALA A 126 25.06 1.95 6.10
N CYS A 127 24.26 1.49 5.14
CA CYS A 127 24.58 1.67 3.73
C CYS A 127 24.28 3.11 3.32
N ALA A 128 25.31 3.87 2.96
CA ALA A 128 25.15 5.23 2.43
C ALA A 128 24.52 5.26 1.02
N GLN A 129 24.46 4.10 0.37
CA GLN A 129 23.92 3.93 -0.98
C GLN A 129 22.44 3.60 -0.93
N THR A 130 21.66 4.18 -1.84
CA THR A 130 20.26 3.83 -1.98
C THR A 130 20.08 2.43 -2.59
N LEU A 131 18.93 1.81 -2.37
CA LEU A 131 18.62 0.51 -2.98
C LEU A 131 18.65 0.58 -4.51
N ARG A 132 18.17 1.69 -5.09
CA ARG A 132 18.21 1.93 -6.54
C ARG A 132 19.62 1.97 -7.07
N GLU A 133 20.51 2.75 -6.44
CA GLU A 133 21.91 2.84 -6.84
C GLU A 133 22.63 1.49 -6.74
N ALA A 134 22.39 0.75 -5.66
CA ALA A 134 22.98 -0.58 -5.48
C ALA A 134 22.49 -1.55 -6.56
N ALA A 135 21.19 -1.53 -6.88
CA ALA A 135 20.60 -2.39 -7.91
C ALA A 135 21.11 -2.03 -9.31
N LEU A 136 21.18 -0.74 -9.67
CA LEU A 136 21.71 -0.30 -10.97
C LEU A 136 23.19 -0.70 -11.12
N LYS A 137 24.01 -0.50 -10.09
CA LYS A 137 25.40 -0.96 -10.07
C LYS A 137 25.51 -2.48 -10.25
N GLY A 138 24.59 -3.25 -9.65
CA GLY A 138 24.49 -4.69 -9.86
C GLY A 138 24.20 -5.05 -11.31
N VAL A 139 23.27 -4.33 -11.95
CA VAL A 139 22.95 -4.49 -13.38
C VAL A 139 24.16 -4.19 -14.25
N ASP A 140 24.88 -3.08 -13.98
CA ASP A 140 26.05 -2.66 -14.75
C ASP A 140 27.20 -3.69 -14.67
N SER A 141 27.31 -4.39 -13.55
CA SER A 141 28.32 -5.43 -13.35
C SER A 141 27.90 -6.81 -13.88
N THR A 142 26.67 -6.98 -14.35
CA THR A 142 26.11 -8.25 -14.79
C THR A 142 26.23 -8.43 -16.30
N LYS A 143 26.60 -9.62 -16.74
CA LYS A 143 26.66 -9.99 -18.16
C LYS A 143 25.32 -10.56 -18.61
N PHE A 144 24.72 -9.96 -19.62
CA PHE A 144 23.41 -10.36 -20.14
C PHE A 144 23.51 -11.16 -21.43
N PHE A 145 22.76 -12.26 -21.49
CA PHE A 145 22.59 -13.09 -22.69
C PHE A 145 21.11 -13.36 -22.92
N PRO A 146 20.45 -12.77 -23.91
CA PRO A 146 20.96 -11.81 -24.88
C PRO A 146 21.22 -10.41 -24.28
N SER A 147 22.04 -9.62 -24.95
CA SER A 147 22.49 -8.29 -24.46
C SER A 147 21.37 -7.28 -24.21
N TRP A 148 20.25 -7.36 -24.94
CA TRP A 148 19.09 -6.48 -24.74
C TRP A 148 18.45 -6.62 -23.34
N GLY A 149 18.71 -7.70 -22.63
CA GLY A 149 18.26 -7.89 -21.24
C GLY A 149 18.77 -6.79 -20.31
N TYR A 150 19.96 -6.26 -20.57
CA TYR A 150 20.53 -5.13 -19.83
C TYR A 150 19.60 -3.91 -19.88
N ASN A 151 19.29 -3.41 -21.07
CA ASN A 151 18.47 -2.21 -21.23
C ASN A 151 17.10 -2.36 -20.59
N ARG A 152 16.51 -3.53 -20.70
CA ARG A 152 15.19 -3.81 -20.09
C ARG A 152 15.26 -3.76 -18.57
N LEU A 153 16.20 -4.45 -17.95
CA LEU A 153 16.30 -4.50 -16.49
C LEU A 153 16.72 -3.15 -15.92
N HIS A 154 17.67 -2.46 -16.57
CA HIS A 154 18.09 -1.12 -16.19
C HIS A 154 16.89 -0.15 -16.15
N ALA A 155 16.13 -0.04 -17.25
CA ALA A 155 14.96 0.84 -17.33
C ALA A 155 13.87 0.48 -16.29
N MET A 156 13.67 -0.80 -16.00
CA MET A 156 12.72 -1.24 -14.98
C MET A 156 13.12 -0.80 -13.58
N ILE A 157 14.42 -0.77 -13.27
CA ILE A 157 14.93 -0.36 -11.95
C ILE A 157 15.00 1.17 -11.87
N GLU A 158 15.48 1.83 -12.92
CA GLU A 158 15.65 3.29 -12.98
C GLU A 158 14.34 4.04 -12.68
N ASN A 159 13.23 3.56 -13.22
CA ASN A 159 11.92 4.22 -13.11
C ASN A 159 10.98 3.55 -12.09
N ARG A 160 11.48 2.60 -11.30
CA ARG A 160 10.64 1.88 -10.34
C ARG A 160 10.27 2.77 -9.15
N PRO A 161 8.97 2.90 -8.80
CA PRO A 161 8.58 3.53 -7.53
C PRO A 161 9.01 2.67 -6.33
N ASP A 162 8.84 3.19 -5.13
CA ASP A 162 8.98 2.42 -3.90
C ASP A 162 8.22 1.10 -3.99
N TRP A 163 8.83 0.03 -3.50
CA TRP A 163 8.25 -1.30 -3.63
C TRP A 163 7.24 -1.57 -2.53
N CYS A 164 5.96 -1.62 -2.89
CA CYS A 164 4.91 -2.06 -1.99
C CYS A 164 5.03 -3.56 -1.74
N ILE A 165 5.43 -3.94 -0.51
CA ILE A 165 5.67 -5.32 -0.12
C ILE A 165 4.50 -5.97 0.62
N SER A 166 3.50 -5.23 1.06
CA SER A 166 2.35 -5.78 1.76
C SER A 166 1.25 -6.26 0.83
N ARG A 167 0.61 -7.37 1.20
CA ARG A 167 -0.55 -7.93 0.51
C ARG A 167 -1.61 -8.33 1.52
N GLN A 168 -2.87 -8.13 1.18
CA GLN A 168 -4.05 -8.52 1.96
C GLN A 168 -4.58 -9.84 1.41
N ARG A 169 -3.91 -10.94 1.77
CA ARG A 169 -4.25 -12.31 1.38
C ARG A 169 -4.12 -13.24 2.58
N ASN A 170 -4.82 -14.38 2.52
CA ASN A 170 -4.81 -15.37 3.60
C ASN A 170 -3.59 -16.29 3.55
N TRP A 171 -2.91 -16.38 2.41
CA TRP A 171 -1.75 -17.25 2.22
C TRP A 171 -0.52 -16.45 1.86
N GLY A 172 0.53 -16.63 2.63
CA GLY A 172 1.85 -15.99 2.45
C GLY A 172 2.56 -15.81 3.79
N VAL A 173 3.79 -15.32 3.74
CA VAL A 173 4.58 -15.00 4.94
C VAL A 173 4.04 -13.71 5.58
N PRO A 174 3.55 -13.74 6.82
CA PRO A 174 2.99 -12.56 7.45
C PRO A 174 4.07 -11.53 7.81
N LEU A 175 3.66 -10.27 7.85
CA LEU A 175 4.43 -9.18 8.44
C LEU A 175 4.18 -9.15 9.96
N PRO A 176 5.17 -9.54 10.81
CA PRO A 176 4.95 -9.69 12.23
C PRO A 176 5.10 -8.36 12.98
N PHE A 177 4.22 -7.41 12.69
CA PHE A 177 4.28 -6.07 13.24
C PHE A 177 3.12 -5.76 14.19
N PHE A 178 3.39 -4.87 15.14
CA PHE A 178 2.38 -4.17 15.91
C PHE A 178 2.46 -2.68 15.60
N MET A 179 1.32 -2.10 15.20
CA MET A 179 1.21 -0.68 14.87
C MET A 179 0.45 0.08 15.95
N ASN A 180 0.92 1.24 16.31
CA ASN A 180 0.19 2.15 17.17
C ASN A 180 -1.07 2.65 16.46
N LYS A 181 -2.23 2.51 17.11
CA LYS A 181 -3.54 2.86 16.53
C LYS A 181 -3.70 4.36 16.27
N ALA A 182 -3.02 5.19 17.04
CA ALA A 182 -3.14 6.65 16.93
C ALA A 182 -2.13 7.25 15.93
N THR A 183 -0.87 6.76 15.95
CA THR A 183 0.20 7.34 15.12
C THR A 183 0.48 6.54 13.85
N GLY A 184 0.08 5.27 13.78
CA GLY A 184 0.43 4.35 12.68
C GLY A 184 1.89 3.89 12.70
N GLU A 185 2.65 4.25 13.72
CA GLU A 185 4.05 3.87 13.85
C GLU A 185 4.22 2.45 14.38
N LEU A 186 5.36 1.85 14.05
CA LEU A 186 5.73 0.54 14.55
C LEU A 186 6.02 0.58 16.06
N HIS A 187 5.80 -0.54 16.71
CA HIS A 187 6.17 -0.71 18.12
C HIS A 187 7.68 -0.52 18.30
N PRO A 188 8.16 0.18 19.34
CA PRO A 188 9.59 0.42 19.56
C PRO A 188 10.44 -0.86 19.62
N ARG A 189 9.88 -1.96 20.15
CA ARG A 189 10.53 -3.28 20.22
C ARG A 189 10.28 -4.17 19.00
N THR A 190 9.96 -3.60 17.83
CA THR A 190 9.61 -4.38 16.62
C THR A 190 10.68 -5.41 16.27
N LEU A 191 11.96 -5.07 16.33
CA LEU A 191 13.05 -6.01 16.01
C LEU A 191 13.11 -7.19 16.97
N GLU A 192 12.95 -6.94 18.28
CA GLU A 192 12.91 -8.00 19.29
C GLU A 192 11.71 -8.93 19.08
N ILE A 193 10.55 -8.35 18.78
CA ILE A 193 9.33 -9.10 18.51
C ILE A 193 9.50 -9.95 17.23
N MET A 194 10.09 -9.42 16.18
CA MET A 194 10.38 -10.16 14.95
C MET A 194 11.27 -11.38 15.21
N GLU A 195 12.32 -11.21 16.01
CA GLU A 195 13.22 -12.30 16.42
C GLU A 195 12.49 -13.36 17.25
N GLU A 196 11.63 -12.95 18.17
CA GLU A 196 10.81 -13.88 18.95
C GLU A 196 9.84 -14.65 18.06
N VAL A 197 9.17 -13.95 17.14
CA VAL A 197 8.27 -14.59 16.17
C VAL A 197 9.03 -15.57 15.28
N ALA A 198 10.22 -15.20 14.77
CA ALA A 198 11.05 -16.08 13.95
C ALA A 198 11.39 -17.38 14.69
N LYS A 199 11.80 -17.30 15.96
CA LYS A 199 12.08 -18.49 16.79
C LYS A 199 10.85 -19.37 17.03
N ARG A 200 9.66 -18.78 17.16
CA ARG A 200 8.41 -19.52 17.26
C ARG A 200 8.05 -20.19 15.96
N VAL A 201 8.17 -19.48 14.85
CA VAL A 201 7.90 -20.00 13.50
C VAL A 201 8.84 -21.16 13.14
N GLU A 202 10.11 -21.09 13.53
CA GLU A 202 11.08 -22.17 13.34
C GLU A 202 10.63 -23.48 14.04
N LYS A 203 9.98 -23.39 15.18
CA LYS A 203 9.53 -24.56 15.95
C LYS A 203 8.14 -25.06 15.56
N GLU A 204 7.21 -24.16 15.30
CA GLU A 204 5.78 -24.42 15.21
C GLU A 204 5.20 -24.12 13.82
N GLY A 205 6.03 -23.57 12.92
CA GLY A 205 5.59 -23.10 11.62
C GLY A 205 4.86 -21.75 11.68
N ILE A 206 4.40 -21.28 10.53
CA ILE A 206 3.80 -19.95 10.32
C ILE A 206 2.58 -19.70 11.20
N GLU A 207 1.87 -20.76 11.59
CA GLU A 207 0.71 -20.68 12.46
C GLU A 207 1.01 -20.08 13.83
N ALA A 208 2.26 -20.12 14.26
CA ALA A 208 2.71 -19.51 15.52
C ALA A 208 2.38 -18.01 15.55
N TRP A 209 2.60 -17.28 14.45
CA TRP A 209 2.19 -15.88 14.35
C TRP A 209 0.69 -15.72 14.16
N VAL A 210 0.07 -16.51 13.28
CA VAL A 210 -1.37 -16.36 12.98
C VAL A 210 -2.20 -16.47 14.26
N LYS A 211 -1.92 -17.46 15.11
CA LYS A 211 -2.63 -17.73 16.36
C LYS A 211 -2.21 -16.85 17.54
N ALA A 212 -1.03 -16.23 17.46
CA ALA A 212 -0.47 -15.42 18.52
C ALA A 212 -1.37 -14.23 18.89
N LYS A 213 -1.50 -14.01 20.18
CA LYS A 213 -2.26 -12.88 20.74
C LYS A 213 -1.32 -11.72 21.08
N PRO A 214 -1.79 -10.46 21.00
CA PRO A 214 -0.97 -9.30 21.37
C PRO A 214 -0.39 -9.39 22.79
N GLU A 215 -1.14 -9.96 23.73
CA GLU A 215 -0.74 -10.10 25.15
C GLU A 215 0.50 -10.98 25.35
N GLU A 216 0.88 -11.76 24.35
CA GLU A 216 2.09 -12.60 24.40
C GLU A 216 3.36 -11.82 24.10
N PHE A 217 3.27 -10.64 23.52
CA PHE A 217 4.40 -9.81 23.06
C PHE A 217 4.41 -8.42 23.69
N LEU A 218 3.24 -7.93 24.09
CA LEU A 218 3.03 -6.57 24.56
C LEU A 218 2.68 -6.55 26.05
N ALA A 219 3.06 -5.48 26.73
CA ALA A 219 2.62 -5.25 28.10
C ALA A 219 1.12 -4.95 28.16
N ALA A 220 0.49 -5.20 29.29
CA ALA A 220 -0.96 -5.09 29.46
C ALA A 220 -1.53 -3.69 29.10
N ASP A 221 -0.78 -2.63 29.38
CA ASP A 221 -1.11 -1.26 29.06
C ASP A 221 -0.90 -0.91 27.56
N GLU A 222 -0.04 -1.65 26.87
CA GLU A 222 0.24 -1.47 25.44
C GLU A 222 -0.81 -2.14 24.53
N VAL A 223 -1.40 -3.25 24.94
CA VAL A 223 -2.36 -4.04 24.13
C VAL A 223 -3.50 -3.19 23.59
N SER A 224 -3.99 -2.25 24.39
CA SER A 224 -5.07 -1.34 23.96
C SER A 224 -4.64 -0.34 22.89
N GLN A 225 -3.35 0.02 22.85
CA GLN A 225 -2.77 1.06 22.01
C GLN A 225 -2.30 0.54 20.65
N TYR A 226 -1.97 -0.74 20.58
CA TYR A 226 -1.41 -1.35 19.35
C TYR A 226 -2.38 -2.30 18.68
N VAL A 227 -2.20 -2.48 17.39
CA VAL A 227 -2.91 -3.47 16.58
C VAL A 227 -1.92 -4.38 15.87
N LYS A 228 -2.17 -5.68 15.93
CA LYS A 228 -1.42 -6.69 15.20
C LYS A 228 -1.73 -6.59 13.71
N THR A 229 -0.71 -6.57 12.84
CA THR A 229 -0.91 -6.57 11.40
C THR A 229 -1.38 -7.93 10.92
N SER A 230 -2.21 -7.92 9.86
CA SER A 230 -2.69 -9.12 9.16
C SER A 230 -2.12 -9.24 7.74
N ASP A 231 -1.31 -8.27 7.31
CA ASP A 231 -0.71 -8.25 5.99
C ASP A 231 0.34 -9.36 5.85
N ILE A 232 0.49 -9.83 4.63
CA ILE A 232 1.54 -10.78 4.23
C ILE A 232 2.51 -10.11 3.27
N LEU A 233 3.69 -10.69 3.13
CA LEU A 233 4.70 -10.26 2.17
C LEU A 233 4.27 -10.54 0.72
N ASP A 234 4.74 -9.70 -0.19
CA ASP A 234 4.71 -9.96 -1.62
C ASP A 234 5.54 -11.21 -1.93
N VAL A 235 4.99 -12.12 -2.73
CA VAL A 235 5.67 -13.34 -3.17
C VAL A 235 7.01 -13.09 -3.87
N TRP A 236 7.20 -11.93 -4.47
CA TRP A 236 8.49 -11.54 -5.05
C TRP A 236 9.56 -11.24 -4.00
N PHE A 237 9.15 -10.86 -2.79
CA PHE A 237 10.05 -10.77 -1.67
C PHE A 237 10.56 -12.16 -1.27
N ASP A 238 9.66 -13.14 -1.16
CA ASP A 238 10.02 -14.54 -0.87
C ASP A 238 10.96 -15.10 -1.95
N SER A 239 10.65 -14.85 -3.23
CA SER A 239 11.50 -15.25 -4.36
C SER A 239 12.89 -14.61 -4.31
N GLY A 240 12.96 -13.32 -3.99
CA GLY A 240 14.24 -12.59 -3.83
C GLY A 240 15.13 -13.15 -2.72
N TYR A 241 14.51 -13.76 -1.71
CA TYR A 241 15.21 -14.34 -0.56
C TYR A 241 15.81 -15.73 -0.84
N THR A 242 15.37 -16.40 -1.90
CA THR A 242 15.76 -17.78 -2.23
C THR A 242 17.26 -17.94 -2.35
N HIS A 243 17.98 -16.99 -2.95
CA HIS A 243 19.45 -17.07 -3.09
C HIS A 243 20.16 -17.14 -1.73
N PHE A 244 19.63 -16.44 -0.71
CA PHE A 244 20.21 -16.45 0.63
C PHE A 244 19.94 -17.81 1.31
N THR A 245 18.72 -18.29 1.27
CA THR A 245 18.32 -19.54 1.93
C THR A 245 18.93 -20.79 1.29
N VAL A 246 19.04 -20.81 -0.05
CA VAL A 246 19.57 -21.97 -0.80
C VAL A 246 21.08 -21.89 -0.98
N MET A 247 21.64 -20.72 -1.33
CA MET A 247 23.06 -20.60 -1.67
C MET A 247 23.97 -20.34 -0.46
N ARG A 248 23.43 -19.73 0.61
CA ARG A 248 24.17 -19.43 1.84
C ARG A 248 23.60 -20.13 3.06
N GLY A 249 22.44 -20.74 2.93
CA GLY A 249 21.73 -21.40 4.00
C GLY A 249 22.26 -22.80 4.33
N SER A 250 21.53 -23.47 5.15
CA SER A 250 21.83 -24.76 5.74
C SER A 250 21.44 -25.97 4.87
N HIS A 251 21.31 -25.78 3.56
CA HIS A 251 20.99 -26.88 2.63
C HIS A 251 22.20 -27.37 1.90
#